data_a868250d80d673fc5d8271484d0517a6
#
_entry.id   a868250d80d673fc5d8271484d0517a6
#
_cell.length_a   1.000
_cell.length_b   1.000
_cell.length_c   1.000
_cell.angle_alpha   90.00
_cell.angle_beta   90.00
_cell.angle_gamma   90.00
#
_symmetry.space_group_name_H-M   'P 1'
#
loop_
_entity.id
_entity.type
_entity.pdbx_description
1 polymer ?
#
loop_
_entity_poly.entity_id
_entity_poly.type
_entity_poly.pdbx_seq_one_letter_code
_entity_poly.pdbx_strand_id
1 'polypeptide(L)'
;MGAVKRNTLSVLFIIKKAKLLKNGEAPICMRITVNKRVAEVMIKRSIPIDLWNQKKECSKGKDRIATELNHYINTVRAKVLQIHRELEIDNKPITADIIKDCFYGRDKAQRSLLEVYAEHNEKCRALIDKEYTESTVTKFDTSINRLKEYIRSCYHRDDIMLAELDGQFIRDFDFWLKTEKHCQNNSALKHLKNLKKVVRIALTNDWIKKDPFYGIHFKQEEVNVEFLSREELDILMNKEFAIKRLEQVRDIFVFCCFTALAFVDVQQLS
;
A
#
# COMPACT_ATOMS: atom_id res chain seq x y z
N MET A 1 17.24 35.56 9.69
CA MET A 1 16.01 35.34 8.91
C MET A 1 16.41 35.12 7.45
N GLY A 2 16.44 33.87 6.98
CA GLY A 2 16.77 33.54 5.59
C GLY A 2 15.62 33.94 4.69
N ALA A 3 15.91 34.69 3.63
CA ALA A 3 14.91 35.09 2.63
C ALA A 3 14.27 33.84 2.02
N VAL A 4 12.96 33.71 2.15
CA VAL A 4 12.16 32.64 1.48
C VAL A 4 12.36 32.82 -0.03
N LYS A 5 13.14 31.95 -0.67
CA LYS A 5 13.30 31.92 -2.13
C LYS A 5 11.94 31.63 -2.76
N ARG A 6 11.26 32.66 -3.27
CA ARG A 6 10.01 32.48 -4.03
C ARG A 6 10.33 31.72 -5.31
N ASN A 7 9.74 30.55 -5.47
CA ASN A 7 9.82 29.81 -6.73
C ASN A 7 8.98 30.52 -7.80
N THR A 8 9.56 30.71 -8.98
CA THR A 8 8.81 31.27 -10.12
C THR A 8 8.20 30.12 -10.89
N LEU A 9 6.86 30.11 -11.01
CA LEU A 9 6.11 29.15 -11.84
C LEU A 9 5.52 29.86 -13.04
N SER A 10 5.69 29.29 -14.25
CA SER A 10 4.96 29.68 -15.46
C SER A 10 4.40 28.42 -16.14
N VAL A 11 3.17 28.49 -16.58
CA VAL A 11 2.47 27.42 -17.30
C VAL A 11 1.96 27.97 -18.62
N LEU A 12 2.54 27.50 -19.72
CA LEU A 12 2.20 27.93 -21.08
C LEU A 12 1.69 26.77 -21.92
N PHE A 13 0.72 27.03 -22.80
CA PHE A 13 0.25 26.06 -23.79
C PHE A 13 0.73 26.45 -25.18
N ILE A 14 1.35 25.49 -25.84
CA ILE A 14 1.92 25.65 -27.18
C ILE A 14 1.49 24.50 -28.09
N ILE A 15 1.41 24.73 -29.39
CA ILE A 15 1.21 23.65 -30.36
C ILE A 15 2.53 23.22 -31.00
N LYS A 16 2.70 21.92 -31.23
CA LYS A 16 3.90 21.34 -31.86
C LYS A 16 3.73 21.28 -33.37
N LYS A 17 3.97 22.42 -34.06
CA LYS A 17 3.80 22.54 -35.51
C LYS A 17 4.68 21.58 -36.34
N ALA A 18 5.83 21.17 -35.80
CA ALA A 18 6.75 20.22 -36.44
C ALA A 18 6.33 18.75 -36.30
N LYS A 19 5.27 18.44 -35.50
CA LYS A 19 4.83 17.05 -35.20
C LYS A 19 3.32 16.94 -35.44
N LEU A 20 2.89 17.13 -36.69
CA LEU A 20 1.47 16.99 -37.05
C LEU A 20 1.00 15.54 -36.90
N LEU A 21 -0.24 15.37 -36.49
CA LEU A 21 -0.93 14.09 -36.50
C LEU A 21 -1.36 13.69 -37.89
N LYS A 22 -1.77 12.45 -38.10
CA LYS A 22 -2.24 11.93 -39.40
C LYS A 22 -3.42 12.71 -39.99
N ASN A 23 -4.21 13.38 -39.13
CA ASN A 23 -5.35 14.23 -39.51
C ASN A 23 -4.95 15.68 -39.78
N GLY A 24 -3.64 16.02 -39.82
CA GLY A 24 -3.14 17.37 -40.07
C GLY A 24 -3.19 18.34 -38.90
N GLU A 25 -3.67 17.90 -37.74
CA GLU A 25 -3.71 18.74 -36.52
C GLU A 25 -2.38 18.75 -35.75
N ALA A 26 -2.09 19.87 -35.12
CA ALA A 26 -0.95 20.02 -34.23
C ALA A 26 -1.29 19.61 -32.80
N PRO A 27 -0.53 18.69 -32.18
CA PRO A 27 -0.74 18.33 -30.80
C PRO A 27 -0.42 19.50 -29.87
N ILE A 28 -1.23 19.64 -28.79
CA ILE A 28 -1.07 20.68 -27.81
C ILE A 28 -0.15 20.15 -26.68
N CYS A 29 0.84 20.96 -26.34
CA CYS A 29 1.82 20.70 -25.31
C CYS A 29 1.73 21.78 -24.23
N MET A 30 1.66 21.37 -22.99
CA MET A 30 1.83 22.24 -21.83
C MET A 30 3.30 22.32 -21.45
N ARG A 31 3.82 23.54 -21.32
CA ARG A 31 5.18 23.82 -20.87
C ARG A 31 5.13 24.37 -19.46
N ILE A 32 5.73 23.66 -18.52
CA ILE A 32 5.86 24.06 -17.11
C ILE A 32 7.27 24.58 -16.94
N THR A 33 7.41 25.81 -16.44
CA THR A 33 8.73 26.40 -16.15
C THR A 33 8.80 26.76 -14.66
N VAL A 34 9.80 26.21 -13.96
CA VAL A 34 10.09 26.53 -12.56
C VAL A 34 11.55 26.92 -12.43
N ASN A 35 11.81 28.11 -11.91
CA ASN A 35 13.17 28.62 -11.70
C ASN A 35 14.05 28.45 -12.96
N LYS A 36 13.52 28.83 -14.14
CA LYS A 36 14.16 28.74 -15.46
C LYS A 36 14.34 27.30 -16.01
N ARG A 37 14.01 26.25 -15.26
CA ARG A 37 13.99 24.87 -15.78
C ARG A 37 12.63 24.55 -16.37
N VAL A 38 12.63 23.82 -17.48
CA VAL A 38 11.44 23.56 -18.29
C VAL A 38 11.15 22.06 -18.32
N ALA A 39 9.88 21.71 -18.14
CA ALA A 39 9.34 20.38 -18.43
C ALA A 39 8.15 20.49 -19.39
N GLU A 40 8.03 19.56 -20.33
CA GLU A 40 6.95 19.53 -21.29
C GLU A 40 6.02 18.33 -21.05
N VAL A 41 4.72 18.59 -21.19
CA VAL A 41 3.64 17.63 -20.95
C VAL A 41 2.69 17.65 -22.13
N MET A 42 2.52 16.51 -22.80
CA MET A 42 1.51 16.37 -23.85
C MET A 42 0.14 16.17 -23.20
N ILE A 43 -0.82 17.05 -23.50
CA ILE A 43 -2.16 17.01 -22.89
C ILE A 43 -3.16 16.12 -23.63
N LYS A 44 -2.68 15.34 -24.62
CA LYS A 44 -3.49 14.43 -25.45
C LYS A 44 -4.69 15.13 -26.13
N ARG A 45 -4.48 16.34 -26.58
CA ARG A 45 -5.41 17.14 -27.41
C ARG A 45 -4.64 17.72 -28.56
N SER A 46 -5.33 17.97 -29.67
CA SER A 46 -4.79 18.56 -30.90
C SER A 46 -5.75 19.60 -31.45
N ILE A 47 -5.25 20.44 -32.34
CA ILE A 47 -6.02 21.50 -32.98
C ILE A 47 -5.43 21.84 -34.37
N PRO A 48 -6.24 22.21 -35.37
CA PRO A 48 -5.74 22.82 -36.61
C PRO A 48 -4.92 24.08 -36.32
N ILE A 49 -3.78 24.24 -37.00
CA ILE A 49 -2.82 25.34 -36.74
C ILE A 49 -3.44 26.71 -36.82
N ASP A 50 -4.30 26.93 -37.80
CA ASP A 50 -5.00 28.20 -38.10
C ASP A 50 -5.99 28.59 -36.99
N LEU A 51 -6.56 27.62 -36.29
CA LEU A 51 -7.51 27.82 -35.18
C LEU A 51 -6.83 28.08 -33.83
N TRP A 52 -5.51 27.99 -33.75
CA TRP A 52 -4.79 28.25 -32.51
C TRP A 52 -4.42 29.73 -32.31
N ASN A 53 -4.69 30.27 -31.13
CA ASN A 53 -4.25 31.58 -30.74
C ASN A 53 -3.10 31.46 -29.73
N GLN A 54 -1.87 31.63 -30.19
CA GLN A 54 -0.69 31.46 -29.34
C GLN A 54 -0.58 32.53 -28.23
N LYS A 55 -1.06 33.77 -28.47
CA LYS A 55 -1.01 34.84 -27.45
C LYS A 55 -1.99 34.61 -26.32
N LYS A 56 -3.17 34.05 -26.63
CA LYS A 56 -4.21 33.73 -25.62
C LYS A 56 -4.13 32.28 -25.16
N GLU A 57 -3.29 31.45 -25.76
CA GLU A 57 -3.13 30.03 -25.48
C GLU A 57 -4.44 29.23 -25.50
N CYS A 58 -5.26 29.50 -26.51
CA CYS A 58 -6.61 28.94 -26.64
C CYS A 58 -7.01 28.75 -28.11
N SER A 59 -8.08 28.01 -28.35
CA SER A 59 -8.75 27.98 -29.68
C SER A 59 -9.44 29.29 -29.96
N LYS A 60 -9.36 29.75 -31.25
CA LYS A 60 -10.03 30.94 -31.77
C LYS A 60 -11.53 30.73 -32.00
N GLY A 61 -11.98 29.49 -32.15
CA GLY A 61 -13.36 29.14 -32.41
C GLY A 61 -14.30 29.50 -31.28
N LYS A 62 -15.59 29.66 -31.60
CA LYS A 62 -16.69 29.84 -30.64
C LYS A 62 -17.65 28.64 -30.66
N ASP A 63 -17.36 27.66 -31.47
CA ASP A 63 -18.10 26.41 -31.59
C ASP A 63 -17.95 25.57 -30.31
N ARG A 64 -18.77 24.56 -30.17
CA ARG A 64 -18.77 23.65 -28.98
C ARG A 64 -17.42 23.01 -28.74
N ILE A 65 -16.75 22.57 -29.81
CA ILE A 65 -15.45 21.88 -29.74
C ILE A 65 -14.37 22.83 -29.21
N ALA A 66 -14.31 24.07 -29.72
CA ALA A 66 -13.38 25.09 -29.25
C ALA A 66 -13.64 25.45 -27.76
N THR A 67 -14.90 25.56 -27.38
CA THR A 67 -15.30 25.87 -26.02
C THR A 67 -14.91 24.74 -25.05
N GLU A 68 -15.16 23.48 -25.40
CA GLU A 68 -14.74 22.30 -24.61
C GLU A 68 -13.21 22.21 -24.50
N LEU A 69 -12.47 22.47 -25.58
CA LEU A 69 -11.01 22.49 -25.56
C LEU A 69 -10.45 23.59 -24.66
N ASN A 70 -11.00 24.81 -24.76
CA ASN A 70 -10.58 25.92 -23.90
C ASN A 70 -10.88 25.66 -22.42
N HIS A 71 -12.03 25.07 -22.12
CA HIS A 71 -12.37 24.65 -20.76
C HIS A 71 -11.38 23.59 -20.24
N TYR A 72 -11.05 22.58 -21.06
CA TYR A 72 -10.07 21.56 -20.72
C TYR A 72 -8.68 22.15 -20.43
N ILE A 73 -8.19 23.08 -21.28
CA ILE A 73 -6.92 23.79 -21.07
C ILE A 73 -6.90 24.51 -19.71
N ASN A 74 -7.99 25.20 -19.38
CA ASN A 74 -8.11 25.91 -18.09
C ASN A 74 -8.14 24.93 -16.90
N THR A 75 -8.83 23.80 -17.03
CA THR A 75 -8.84 22.73 -16.01
C THR A 75 -7.43 22.16 -15.78
N VAL A 76 -6.68 21.89 -16.87
CA VAL A 76 -5.29 21.42 -16.80
C VAL A 76 -4.39 22.46 -16.13
N ARG A 77 -4.55 23.75 -16.47
CA ARG A 77 -3.82 24.85 -15.82
C ARG A 77 -4.10 24.91 -14.33
N ALA A 78 -5.37 24.85 -13.94
CA ALA A 78 -5.78 24.85 -12.53
C ALA A 78 -5.19 23.68 -11.75
N LYS A 79 -5.17 22.48 -12.35
CA LYS A 79 -4.56 21.29 -11.75
C LYS A 79 -3.06 21.47 -11.48
N VAL A 80 -2.30 22.05 -12.40
CA VAL A 80 -0.87 22.32 -12.20
C VAL A 80 -0.62 23.35 -11.11
N LEU A 81 -1.43 24.41 -11.07
CA LEU A 81 -1.36 25.43 -10.01
C LEU A 81 -1.69 24.83 -8.63
N GLN A 82 -2.65 23.93 -8.56
CA GLN A 82 -2.98 23.20 -7.34
C GLN A 82 -1.82 22.32 -6.89
N ILE A 83 -1.21 21.53 -7.79
CA ILE A 83 -0.03 20.71 -7.49
C ILE A 83 1.10 21.58 -6.92
N HIS A 84 1.38 22.72 -7.56
CA HIS A 84 2.42 23.63 -7.05
C HIS A 84 2.11 24.10 -5.63
N ARG A 85 0.86 24.50 -5.35
CA ARG A 85 0.42 24.93 -4.01
C ARG A 85 0.53 23.81 -2.97
N GLU A 86 0.14 22.58 -3.33
CA GLU A 86 0.28 21.42 -2.44
C GLU A 86 1.76 21.14 -2.08
N LEU A 87 2.65 21.19 -3.07
CA LEU A 87 4.09 21.04 -2.85
C LEU A 87 4.68 22.16 -1.96
N GLU A 88 4.17 23.39 -2.12
CA GLU A 88 4.60 24.55 -1.32
C GLU A 88 4.15 24.41 0.14
N ILE A 89 2.88 24.03 0.38
CA ILE A 89 2.31 23.79 1.72
C ILE A 89 3.04 22.63 2.42
N ASP A 90 3.33 21.56 1.70
CA ASP A 90 4.03 20.38 2.23
C ASP A 90 5.55 20.59 2.41
N ASN A 91 6.08 21.80 2.11
CA ASN A 91 7.51 22.11 2.10
C ASN A 91 8.34 21.12 1.27
N LYS A 92 7.77 20.56 0.20
CA LYS A 92 8.46 19.65 -0.72
C LYS A 92 9.29 20.43 -1.75
N PRO A 93 10.33 19.81 -2.33
CA PRO A 93 11.08 20.43 -3.42
C PRO A 93 10.18 20.73 -4.62
N ILE A 94 10.27 21.94 -5.17
CA ILE A 94 9.47 22.36 -6.32
C ILE A 94 10.37 22.50 -7.55
N THR A 95 10.22 21.58 -8.50
CA THR A 95 10.89 21.63 -9.82
C THR A 95 9.87 21.36 -10.92
N ALA A 96 10.20 21.73 -12.17
CA ALA A 96 9.31 21.47 -13.30
C ALA A 96 9.07 19.97 -13.52
N ASP A 97 10.09 19.10 -13.27
CA ASP A 97 9.97 17.66 -13.40
C ASP A 97 9.10 17.06 -12.30
N ILE A 98 9.25 17.50 -11.04
CA ILE A 98 8.38 17.06 -9.93
C ILE A 98 6.93 17.40 -10.23
N ILE A 99 6.63 18.63 -10.67
CA ILE A 99 5.26 19.01 -11.03
C ILE A 99 4.72 18.15 -12.19
N LYS A 100 5.55 17.84 -13.19
CA LYS A 100 5.21 16.95 -14.29
C LYS A 100 4.90 15.54 -13.79
N ASP A 101 5.72 14.99 -12.88
CA ASP A 101 5.52 13.66 -12.32
C ASP A 101 4.23 13.62 -11.46
N CYS A 102 3.99 14.64 -10.62
CA CYS A 102 2.73 14.82 -9.90
C CYS A 102 1.52 14.91 -10.85
N PHE A 103 1.65 15.66 -11.94
CA PHE A 103 0.57 15.79 -12.93
C PHE A 103 0.19 14.45 -13.58
N TYR A 104 1.17 13.59 -13.85
CA TYR A 104 0.96 12.23 -14.35
C TYR A 104 0.65 11.21 -13.24
N GLY A 105 0.68 11.60 -11.96
CA GLY A 105 0.55 10.69 -10.84
C GLY A 105 1.77 9.77 -10.64
N ARG A 106 2.95 10.18 -11.13
CA ARG A 106 4.23 9.47 -11.01
C ARG A 106 5.03 9.89 -9.77
N ASP A 107 4.61 10.94 -9.09
CA ASP A 107 5.16 11.45 -7.82
C ASP A 107 5.03 10.46 -6.67
N LYS A 108 4.05 9.57 -6.79
CA LYS A 108 3.95 8.39 -5.96
C LYS A 108 4.68 7.29 -6.70
N ALA A 109 5.84 6.88 -6.19
CA ALA A 109 6.39 5.61 -6.56
C ALA A 109 5.22 4.61 -6.49
N GLN A 110 4.76 4.13 -7.66
CA GLN A 110 3.66 3.16 -7.72
C GLN A 110 4.20 1.85 -7.16
N ARG A 111 4.21 1.77 -5.82
CA ARG A 111 4.68 0.58 -5.12
C ARG A 111 3.59 -0.48 -5.14
N SER A 112 4.00 -1.68 -5.40
CA SER A 112 3.09 -2.82 -5.35
C SER A 112 2.96 -3.35 -3.91
N LEU A 113 1.85 -4.01 -3.65
CA LEU A 113 1.52 -4.51 -2.32
C LEU A 113 2.50 -5.58 -1.85
N LEU A 114 2.78 -6.56 -2.71
CA LEU A 114 3.65 -7.68 -2.34
C LEU A 114 5.12 -7.28 -2.25
N GLU A 115 5.57 -6.29 -3.03
CA GLU A 115 6.90 -5.70 -2.91
C GLU A 115 7.09 -5.09 -1.51
N VAL A 116 6.17 -4.24 -1.07
CA VAL A 116 6.25 -3.60 0.25
C VAL A 116 6.11 -4.62 1.38
N TYR A 117 5.28 -5.64 1.19
CA TYR A 117 5.14 -6.70 2.17
C TYR A 117 6.42 -7.53 2.28
N ALA A 118 7.05 -7.88 1.16
CA ALA A 118 8.32 -8.60 1.16
C ALA A 118 9.43 -7.81 1.84
N GLU A 119 9.55 -6.50 1.55
CA GLU A 119 10.51 -5.62 2.24
C GLU A 119 10.28 -5.58 3.77
N HIS A 120 9.01 -5.53 4.20
CA HIS A 120 8.67 -5.61 5.62
C HIS A 120 9.17 -6.93 6.23
N ASN A 121 8.91 -8.07 5.58
CA ASN A 121 9.31 -9.37 6.08
C ASN A 121 10.84 -9.50 6.14
N GLU A 122 11.57 -9.00 5.14
CA GLU A 122 13.04 -8.99 5.14
C GLU A 122 13.61 -8.15 6.30
N LYS A 123 13.02 -6.99 6.58
CA LYS A 123 13.41 -6.17 7.75
C LYS A 123 13.17 -6.91 9.06
N CYS A 124 12.02 -7.59 9.20
CA CYS A 124 11.73 -8.39 10.38
C CYS A 124 12.70 -9.59 10.50
N ARG A 125 13.08 -10.22 9.38
CA ARG A 125 14.05 -11.33 9.35
C ARG A 125 15.44 -10.89 9.81
N ALA A 126 15.88 -9.70 9.42
CA ALA A 126 17.15 -9.13 9.86
C ALA A 126 17.19 -8.82 11.38
N LEU A 127 16.04 -8.81 12.04
CA LEU A 127 15.90 -8.54 13.47
C LEU A 127 15.54 -9.81 14.28
N ILE A 128 15.70 -11.01 13.70
CA ILE A 128 15.57 -12.27 14.44
C ILE A 128 16.59 -12.28 15.58
N ASP A 129 16.19 -12.83 16.71
CA ASP A 129 16.92 -12.88 17.99
C ASP A 129 17.16 -11.50 18.66
N LYS A 130 16.65 -10.41 18.07
CA LYS A 130 16.68 -9.06 18.69
C LYS A 130 15.27 -8.60 19.07
N GLU A 131 14.36 -8.54 18.07
CA GLU A 131 12.98 -8.06 18.23
C GLU A 131 11.95 -9.12 17.85
N TYR A 132 12.33 -10.06 16.98
CA TYR A 132 11.44 -11.09 16.44
C TYR A 132 12.00 -12.48 16.66
N THR A 133 11.10 -13.44 16.88
CA THR A 133 11.43 -14.86 16.82
C THR A 133 11.28 -15.37 15.38
N GLU A 134 12.01 -16.43 15.01
CA GLU A 134 11.89 -17.10 13.73
C GLU A 134 10.43 -17.52 13.44
N SER A 135 9.74 -18.04 14.45
CA SER A 135 8.30 -18.39 14.37
C SER A 135 7.42 -17.20 13.98
N THR A 136 7.75 -15.97 14.39
CA THR A 136 7.01 -14.77 14.03
C THR A 136 7.21 -14.41 12.57
N VAL A 137 8.45 -14.48 12.08
CA VAL A 137 8.78 -14.20 10.68
C VAL A 137 8.12 -15.23 9.75
N THR A 138 8.15 -16.51 10.11
CA THR A 138 7.44 -17.58 9.39
C THR A 138 5.93 -17.31 9.25
N LYS A 139 5.30 -16.73 10.29
CA LYS A 139 3.87 -16.32 10.22
C LYS A 139 3.65 -15.16 9.25
N PHE A 140 4.59 -14.23 9.14
CA PHE A 140 4.52 -13.15 8.13
C PHE A 140 4.69 -13.71 6.71
N ASP A 141 5.62 -14.65 6.51
CA ASP A 141 5.82 -15.31 5.22
C ASP A 141 4.59 -16.15 4.81
N THR A 142 3.97 -16.84 5.75
CA THR A 142 2.70 -17.52 5.51
C THR A 142 1.62 -16.54 5.07
N SER A 143 1.55 -15.35 5.72
CA SER A 143 0.53 -14.35 5.38
C SER A 143 0.74 -13.73 4.00
N ILE A 144 1.97 -13.41 3.60
CA ILE A 144 2.24 -12.90 2.24
C ILE A 144 1.96 -13.96 1.18
N ASN A 145 2.25 -15.25 1.45
CA ASN A 145 1.95 -16.34 0.51
C ASN A 145 0.44 -16.52 0.31
N ARG A 146 -0.38 -16.43 1.38
CA ARG A 146 -1.85 -16.44 1.26
C ARG A 146 -2.35 -15.26 0.42
N LEU A 147 -1.76 -14.08 0.59
CA LEU A 147 -2.11 -12.90 -0.19
C LEU A 147 -1.73 -13.05 -1.67
N LYS A 148 -0.56 -13.63 -1.98
CA LYS A 148 -0.17 -13.98 -3.36
C LYS A 148 -1.15 -14.94 -4.02
N GLU A 149 -1.55 -15.99 -3.31
CA GLU A 149 -2.53 -16.95 -3.79
C GLU A 149 -3.88 -16.29 -4.09
N TYR A 150 -4.35 -15.41 -3.19
CA TYR A 150 -5.57 -14.63 -3.38
C TYR A 150 -5.52 -13.74 -4.62
N ILE A 151 -4.46 -12.95 -4.76
CA ILE A 151 -4.29 -12.05 -5.91
C ILE A 151 -4.27 -12.84 -7.23
N ARG A 152 -3.58 -13.98 -7.27
CA ARG A 152 -3.54 -14.82 -8.46
C ARG A 152 -4.88 -15.46 -8.78
N SER A 153 -5.61 -15.95 -7.78
CA SER A 153 -6.88 -16.64 -8.02
C SER A 153 -8.02 -15.68 -8.38
N CYS A 154 -8.09 -14.50 -7.75
CA CYS A 154 -9.22 -13.57 -7.91
C CYS A 154 -8.95 -12.47 -8.93
N TYR A 155 -7.72 -12.02 -9.07
CA TYR A 155 -7.34 -10.92 -9.96
C TYR A 155 -6.57 -11.36 -11.20
N HIS A 156 -6.12 -12.64 -11.27
CA HIS A 156 -5.30 -13.19 -12.35
C HIS A 156 -4.04 -12.36 -12.62
N ARG A 157 -3.44 -11.83 -11.57
CA ARG A 157 -2.25 -10.97 -11.58
C ARG A 157 -1.22 -11.50 -10.58
N ASP A 158 0.06 -11.17 -10.78
CA ASP A 158 1.12 -11.54 -9.85
C ASP A 158 1.23 -10.58 -8.66
N ASP A 159 0.81 -9.31 -8.83
CA ASP A 159 0.78 -8.30 -7.79
C ASP A 159 -0.27 -7.22 -8.11
N ILE A 160 -0.58 -6.37 -7.13
CA ILE A 160 -1.47 -5.20 -7.28
C ILE A 160 -0.80 -3.96 -6.71
N MET A 161 -1.17 -2.78 -7.26
CA MET A 161 -0.65 -1.52 -6.75
C MET A 161 -1.29 -1.16 -5.41
N LEU A 162 -0.51 -0.60 -4.48
CA LEU A 162 -1.04 -0.12 -3.19
C LEU A 162 -2.20 0.86 -3.36
N ALA A 163 -2.21 1.65 -4.44
CA ALA A 163 -3.29 2.59 -4.74
C ALA A 163 -4.62 1.93 -5.12
N GLU A 164 -4.61 0.65 -5.48
CA GLU A 164 -5.81 -0.14 -5.82
C GLU A 164 -6.48 -0.75 -4.58
N LEU A 165 -5.81 -0.69 -3.42
CA LEU A 165 -6.36 -1.23 -2.17
C LEU A 165 -7.53 -0.38 -1.69
N ASP A 166 -8.67 -1.04 -1.51
CA ASP A 166 -9.86 -0.46 -0.93
C ASP A 166 -10.48 -1.38 0.14
N GLY A 167 -11.56 -0.92 0.76
CA GLY A 167 -12.26 -1.70 1.78
C GLY A 167 -12.91 -2.97 1.22
N GLN A 168 -13.23 -3.02 -0.08
CA GLN A 168 -13.78 -4.22 -0.71
C GLN A 168 -12.72 -5.30 -0.83
N PHE A 169 -11.51 -4.95 -1.28
CA PHE A 169 -10.37 -5.88 -1.32
C PHE A 169 -10.13 -6.57 0.03
N ILE A 170 -10.22 -5.82 1.13
CA ILE A 170 -10.01 -6.38 2.47
C ILE A 170 -11.12 -7.36 2.86
N ARG A 171 -12.38 -7.04 2.56
CA ARG A 171 -13.53 -7.92 2.83
C ARG A 171 -13.47 -9.19 1.98
N ASP A 172 -13.14 -9.06 0.70
CA ASP A 172 -13.05 -10.18 -0.22
C ASP A 172 -11.88 -11.11 0.14
N PHE A 173 -10.76 -10.56 0.61
CA PHE A 173 -9.65 -11.37 1.11
C PHE A 173 -10.04 -12.16 2.39
N ASP A 174 -10.76 -11.54 3.34
CA ASP A 174 -11.29 -12.25 4.52
C ASP A 174 -12.23 -13.37 4.12
N PHE A 175 -13.15 -13.09 3.20
CA PHE A 175 -14.07 -14.08 2.68
C PHE A 175 -13.35 -15.25 2.01
N TRP A 176 -12.40 -14.96 1.13
CA TRP A 176 -11.59 -15.97 0.44
C TRP A 176 -10.77 -16.84 1.40
N LEU A 177 -10.18 -16.25 2.44
CA LEU A 177 -9.47 -17.01 3.48
C LEU A 177 -10.38 -18.02 4.17
N LYS A 178 -11.63 -17.66 4.44
CA LYS A 178 -12.60 -18.51 5.13
C LYS A 178 -13.20 -19.58 4.21
N THR A 179 -13.50 -19.25 2.97
CA THR A 179 -14.16 -20.15 2.01
C THR A 179 -13.18 -21.06 1.28
N GLU A 180 -12.16 -20.49 0.64
CA GLU A 180 -11.22 -21.25 -0.21
C GLU A 180 -10.09 -21.90 0.61
N LYS A 181 -9.66 -21.26 1.68
CA LYS A 181 -8.57 -21.77 2.54
C LYS A 181 -9.07 -22.41 3.83
N HIS A 182 -10.37 -22.44 4.03
CA HIS A 182 -11.01 -23.02 5.21
C HIS A 182 -10.40 -22.54 6.54
N CYS A 183 -9.93 -21.28 6.56
CA CYS A 183 -9.39 -20.68 7.76
C CYS A 183 -10.48 -20.42 8.78
N GLN A 184 -10.25 -20.84 10.02
CA GLN A 184 -11.08 -20.40 11.16
C GLN A 184 -10.99 -18.88 11.29
N ASN A 185 -12.03 -18.23 11.84
CA ASN A 185 -12.15 -16.79 11.95
C ASN A 185 -10.88 -16.15 12.55
N ASN A 186 -10.41 -16.64 13.70
CA ASN A 186 -9.22 -16.09 14.36
C ASN A 186 -7.93 -16.26 13.54
N SER A 187 -7.86 -17.32 12.70
CA SER A 187 -6.72 -17.53 11.79
C SER A 187 -6.76 -16.55 10.63
N ALA A 188 -7.92 -16.33 10.00
CA ALA A 188 -8.10 -15.31 8.97
C ALA A 188 -7.75 -13.92 9.51
N LEU A 189 -8.20 -13.58 10.74
CA LEU A 189 -7.86 -12.33 11.40
C LEU A 189 -6.36 -12.11 11.59
N LYS A 190 -5.58 -13.16 11.84
CA LYS A 190 -4.10 -13.03 11.93
C LYS A 190 -3.50 -12.56 10.60
N HIS A 191 -3.97 -13.11 9.47
CA HIS A 191 -3.52 -12.68 8.14
C HIS A 191 -3.91 -11.23 7.87
N LEU A 192 -5.13 -10.83 8.20
CA LEU A 192 -5.60 -9.45 8.06
C LEU A 192 -4.84 -8.47 8.97
N LYS A 193 -4.53 -8.84 10.21
CA LYS A 193 -3.71 -8.04 11.12
C LYS A 193 -2.29 -7.83 10.55
N ASN A 194 -1.70 -8.85 9.93
CA ASN A 194 -0.39 -8.74 9.28
C ASN A 194 -0.45 -7.84 8.05
N LEU A 195 -1.47 -7.99 7.19
CA LEU A 195 -1.70 -7.08 6.06
C LEU A 195 -1.89 -5.62 6.54
N LYS A 196 -2.62 -5.40 7.63
CA LYS A 196 -2.82 -4.06 8.22
C LYS A 196 -1.52 -3.39 8.65
N LYS A 197 -0.51 -4.15 9.10
CA LYS A 197 0.83 -3.59 9.41
C LYS A 197 1.48 -2.99 8.16
N VAL A 198 1.43 -3.72 7.05
CA VAL A 198 1.99 -3.26 5.77
C VAL A 198 1.23 -2.05 5.23
N VAL A 199 -0.10 -2.06 5.31
CA VAL A 199 -0.94 -0.91 4.95
C VAL A 199 -0.60 0.32 5.81
N ARG A 200 -0.34 0.16 7.10
CA ARG A 200 0.10 1.26 7.96
C ARG A 200 1.45 1.84 7.53
N ILE A 201 2.40 1.00 7.13
CA ILE A 201 3.68 1.46 6.56
C ILE A 201 3.40 2.30 5.30
N ALA A 202 2.51 1.84 4.43
CA ALA A 202 2.14 2.58 3.22
C ALA A 202 1.46 3.93 3.52
N LEU A 203 0.62 4.00 4.55
CA LEU A 203 -0.01 5.25 5.01
C LEU A 203 1.01 6.22 5.61
N THR A 204 1.90 5.73 6.49
CA THR A 204 2.93 6.55 7.15
C THR A 204 3.92 7.15 6.16
N ASN A 205 4.18 6.45 5.03
CA ASN A 205 5.07 6.92 3.97
C ASN A 205 4.31 7.67 2.85
N ASP A 206 3.04 8.01 3.04
CA ASP A 206 2.18 8.70 2.03
C ASP A 206 2.08 7.97 0.68
N TRP A 207 2.33 6.64 0.64
CA TRP A 207 2.15 5.84 -0.59
C TRP A 207 0.67 5.61 -0.92
N ILE A 208 -0.18 5.64 0.10
CA ILE A 208 -1.64 5.66 -0.03
C ILE A 208 -2.23 6.77 0.84
N LYS A 209 -3.35 7.36 0.41
CA LYS A 209 -4.01 8.48 1.12
C LYS A 209 -5.17 8.03 2.02
N LYS A 210 -5.79 6.90 1.70
CA LYS A 210 -6.96 6.38 2.42
C LYS A 210 -6.60 5.03 3.03
N ASP A 211 -7.02 4.82 4.27
CA ASP A 211 -6.88 3.52 4.93
C ASP A 211 -7.96 2.57 4.39
N PRO A 212 -7.58 1.49 3.68
CA PRO A 212 -8.53 0.49 3.21
C PRO A 212 -9.21 -0.30 4.34
N PHE A 213 -8.68 -0.24 5.57
CA PHE A 213 -9.29 -0.82 6.76
C PHE A 213 -10.27 0.11 7.48
N TYR A 214 -10.42 1.37 6.99
CA TYR A 214 -11.34 2.32 7.62
C TYR A 214 -12.77 1.81 7.64
N GLY A 215 -13.41 1.84 8.81
CA GLY A 215 -14.78 1.36 9.00
C GLY A 215 -14.95 -0.16 8.96
N ILE A 216 -13.87 -0.94 8.86
CA ILE A 216 -13.93 -2.41 8.90
C ILE A 216 -13.63 -2.90 10.33
N HIS A 217 -14.59 -3.56 10.95
CA HIS A 217 -14.49 -4.14 12.28
C HIS A 217 -14.46 -5.66 12.17
N PHE A 218 -13.41 -6.27 12.69
CA PHE A 218 -13.30 -7.71 12.79
C PHE A 218 -13.50 -8.14 14.24
N LYS A 219 -14.47 -9.03 14.46
CA LYS A 219 -14.71 -9.61 15.78
C LYS A 219 -13.83 -10.85 15.96
N GLN A 220 -13.02 -10.84 17.00
CA GLN A 220 -12.29 -12.02 17.41
C GLN A 220 -13.24 -12.94 18.22
N GLU A 221 -13.22 -14.22 17.90
CA GLU A 221 -13.96 -15.23 18.66
C GLU A 221 -13.18 -15.57 19.93
N GLU A 222 -13.91 -15.67 21.02
CA GLU A 222 -13.35 -16.18 22.26
C GLU A 222 -13.07 -17.68 22.11
N VAL A 223 -11.89 -18.08 22.54
CA VAL A 223 -11.51 -19.49 22.57
C VAL A 223 -11.70 -19.99 24.00
N ASN A 224 -12.61 -20.90 24.18
CA ASN A 224 -12.72 -21.62 25.44
C ASN A 224 -11.45 -22.45 25.61
N VAL A 225 -10.66 -22.12 26.62
CA VAL A 225 -9.49 -22.89 27.00
C VAL A 225 -9.93 -23.89 28.05
N GLU A 226 -9.92 -25.17 27.71
CA GLU A 226 -10.11 -26.24 28.66
C GLU A 226 -8.85 -26.36 29.52
N PHE A 227 -9.03 -26.54 30.81
CA PHE A 227 -7.97 -26.76 31.76
C PHE A 227 -8.29 -28.02 32.61
N LEU A 228 -7.24 -28.70 33.06
CA LEU A 228 -7.42 -29.86 33.90
C LEU A 228 -7.88 -29.43 35.30
N SER A 229 -8.90 -30.15 35.84
CA SER A 229 -9.24 -30.03 37.24
C SER A 229 -8.13 -30.59 38.13
N ARG A 230 -8.22 -30.34 39.42
CA ARG A 230 -7.24 -30.88 40.37
C ARG A 230 -7.26 -32.41 40.38
N GLU A 231 -8.45 -33.01 40.32
CA GLU A 231 -8.65 -34.46 40.30
C GLU A 231 -8.08 -35.09 39.02
N GLU A 232 -8.27 -34.44 37.86
CA GLU A 232 -7.71 -34.89 36.57
C GLU A 232 -6.18 -34.80 36.56
N LEU A 233 -5.61 -33.75 37.20
CA LEU A 233 -4.18 -33.61 37.32
C LEU A 233 -3.58 -34.69 38.24
N ASP A 234 -4.25 -35.01 39.36
CA ASP A 234 -3.84 -36.08 40.28
C ASP A 234 -3.92 -37.46 39.61
N ILE A 235 -4.94 -37.73 38.78
CA ILE A 235 -5.02 -38.96 37.95
C ILE A 235 -3.84 -39.01 36.97
N LEU A 236 -3.53 -37.91 36.28
CA LEU A 236 -2.42 -37.83 35.32
C LEU A 236 -1.07 -38.08 36.01
N MET A 237 -0.85 -37.53 37.21
CA MET A 237 0.39 -37.71 37.99
C MET A 237 0.64 -39.18 38.36
N ASN A 238 -0.42 -39.91 38.70
CA ASN A 238 -0.34 -41.30 39.15
C ASN A 238 -0.47 -42.32 38.00
N LYS A 239 -0.64 -41.84 36.76
CA LYS A 239 -0.80 -42.71 35.61
C LYS A 239 0.52 -43.31 35.16
N GLU A 240 0.58 -44.64 35.13
CA GLU A 240 1.73 -45.37 34.53
C GLU A 240 1.59 -45.43 32.99
N PHE A 241 2.70 -45.23 32.32
CA PHE A 241 2.78 -45.29 30.86
C PHE A 241 3.74 -46.40 30.44
N ALA A 242 3.37 -47.23 29.51
CA ALA A 242 4.21 -48.27 28.93
C ALA A 242 5.45 -47.70 28.15
N ILE A 243 5.37 -46.42 27.74
CA ILE A 243 6.39 -45.73 26.95
C ILE A 243 7.05 -44.66 27.81
N LYS A 244 8.34 -44.82 28.16
CA LYS A 244 9.12 -43.87 28.98
C LYS A 244 9.06 -42.41 28.47
N ARG A 245 8.99 -42.21 27.17
CA ARG A 245 8.86 -40.86 26.58
C ARG A 245 7.56 -40.17 27.07
N LEU A 246 6.48 -40.89 27.18
CA LEU A 246 5.19 -40.34 27.69
C LEU A 246 5.27 -40.00 29.18
N GLU A 247 5.99 -40.78 29.97
CA GLU A 247 6.28 -40.46 31.37
C GLU A 247 7.03 -39.13 31.50
N GLN A 248 8.10 -38.94 30.70
CA GLN A 248 8.85 -37.68 30.69
C GLN A 248 7.97 -36.49 30.29
N VAL A 249 7.11 -36.63 29.27
CA VAL A 249 6.18 -35.57 28.85
C VAL A 249 5.21 -35.23 29.97
N ARG A 250 4.65 -36.26 30.66
CA ARG A 250 3.79 -36.08 31.84
C ARG A 250 4.52 -35.31 32.94
N ASP A 251 5.72 -35.74 33.30
CA ASP A 251 6.50 -35.16 34.40
C ASP A 251 6.84 -33.67 34.14
N ILE A 252 7.25 -33.34 32.89
CA ILE A 252 7.48 -31.97 32.49
C ILE A 252 6.18 -31.16 32.54
N PHE A 253 5.06 -31.71 32.03
CA PHE A 253 3.76 -31.03 32.06
C PHE A 253 3.31 -30.75 33.51
N VAL A 254 3.37 -31.75 34.37
CA VAL A 254 3.04 -31.63 35.79
C VAL A 254 3.93 -30.60 36.47
N PHE A 255 5.25 -30.63 36.21
CA PHE A 255 6.18 -29.62 36.71
C PHE A 255 5.78 -28.20 36.29
N CYS A 256 5.43 -28.01 35.02
CA CYS A 256 4.93 -26.72 34.50
C CYS A 256 3.64 -26.28 35.24
N CYS A 257 2.71 -27.21 35.51
CA CYS A 257 1.47 -26.90 36.24
C CYS A 257 1.73 -26.41 37.68
N PHE A 258 2.70 -26.96 38.37
CA PHE A 258 3.02 -26.58 39.74
C PHE A 258 3.94 -25.35 39.84
N THR A 259 4.80 -25.13 38.87
CA THR A 259 5.76 -24.02 38.90
C THR A 259 5.28 -22.78 38.17
N ALA A 260 4.23 -22.89 37.34
CA ALA A 260 3.77 -21.88 36.43
C ALA A 260 4.82 -21.46 35.37
N LEU A 261 5.87 -22.25 35.18
CA LEU A 261 6.88 -22.02 34.15
C LEU A 261 6.35 -22.45 32.80
N ALA A 262 6.66 -21.68 31.75
CA ALA A 262 6.38 -22.09 30.40
C ALA A 262 7.33 -23.23 29.97
N PHE A 263 6.90 -24.08 29.05
CA PHE A 263 7.72 -25.20 28.58
C PHE A 263 9.10 -24.77 28.07
N VAL A 264 9.17 -23.60 27.40
CA VAL A 264 10.44 -23.03 26.92
C VAL A 264 11.40 -22.73 28.07
N ASP A 265 10.89 -22.21 29.21
CA ASP A 265 11.72 -21.91 30.36
C ASP A 265 12.22 -23.21 31.03
N VAL A 266 11.35 -24.21 31.11
CA VAL A 266 11.74 -25.54 31.63
C VAL A 266 12.79 -26.20 30.77
N GLN A 267 12.71 -26.05 29.43
CA GLN A 267 13.70 -26.61 28.52
C GLN A 267 15.09 -25.97 28.69
N GLN A 268 15.16 -24.77 29.24
CA GLN A 268 16.41 -24.05 29.52
C GLN A 268 16.95 -24.30 30.95
N LEU A 269 16.19 -24.98 31.81
CA LEU A 269 16.66 -25.43 33.13
C LEU A 269 17.62 -26.58 32.89
N SER A 270 18.90 -26.31 32.95
CA SER A 270 20.00 -27.28 32.87
C SER A 270 20.55 -27.60 34.24
#